data_4a53bba218c785171d6506e430c432a5
#
_entry.id   4a53bba218c785171d6506e430c432a5
#
_cell.length_a   1.000
_cell.length_b   1.000
_cell.length_c   1.000
_cell.angle_alpha   90.00
_cell.angle_beta   90.00
_cell.angle_gamma   90.00
#
_symmetry.space_group_name_H-M   'P 1'
#
loop_
_entity.id
_entity.type
_entity.pdbx_description
1 polymer ?
#
loop_
_entity_poly.entity_id
_entity_poly.type
_entity_poly.pdbx_seq_one_letter_code
_entity_poly.pdbx_strand_id
1 'polypeptide(L)'
;MKIKNILLGTVVGSLSLCGLVSCDNDFLEEKSYEYTSSTSYNTPEELDMAIGFLHGRIQYLFFGVWGNHNYFMTGMGLDTFAATDQNYITSNWKTFTPDEPGYSRHWYDNLCQIIQQSNIIIDAIDTRDIKWDSETQRNEIRAEAIFFRAWAHRCLAGMYGDTPIILEPARSAKVDYERSPRMDVWKQCAALQTIC
;
A
#
# COMPACT_ATOMS: atom_id res chain seq x y z
N MET A 1 -71.60 -6.43 -4.97
CA MET A 1 -70.54 -5.84 -4.10
C MET A 1 -69.53 -6.86 -3.56
N LYS A 2 -69.71 -8.18 -3.70
CA LYS A 2 -68.79 -9.21 -3.12
C LYS A 2 -67.67 -9.65 -4.07
N ILE A 3 -67.82 -9.60 -5.39
CA ILE A 3 -66.80 -10.05 -6.36
C ILE A 3 -65.63 -9.07 -6.50
N LYS A 4 -65.86 -7.76 -6.45
CA LYS A 4 -64.82 -6.73 -6.50
C LYS A 4 -63.82 -6.82 -5.34
N ASN A 5 -64.30 -7.17 -4.15
CA ASN A 5 -63.43 -7.27 -2.95
C ASN A 5 -62.60 -8.54 -2.95
N ILE A 6 -63.08 -9.60 -3.61
CA ILE A 6 -62.30 -10.87 -3.75
C ILE A 6 -61.18 -10.67 -4.78
N LEU A 7 -61.41 -9.99 -5.89
CA LEU A 7 -60.41 -9.68 -6.90
C LEU A 7 -59.31 -8.71 -6.35
N LEU A 8 -59.71 -7.76 -5.50
CA LEU A 8 -58.75 -6.83 -4.91
C LEU A 8 -57.86 -7.57 -3.87
N GLY A 9 -58.43 -8.50 -3.11
CA GLY A 9 -57.69 -9.32 -2.12
C GLY A 9 -56.67 -10.26 -2.77
N THR A 10 -56.99 -10.86 -3.92
CA THR A 10 -56.08 -11.73 -4.65
C THR A 10 -54.93 -10.99 -5.33
N VAL A 11 -55.18 -9.76 -5.84
CA VAL A 11 -54.12 -8.96 -6.44
C VAL A 11 -53.13 -8.43 -5.38
N VAL A 12 -53.63 -7.98 -4.22
CA VAL A 12 -52.77 -7.52 -3.11
C VAL A 12 -51.97 -8.71 -2.50
N GLY A 13 -52.59 -9.89 -2.38
CA GLY A 13 -51.92 -11.08 -1.88
C GLY A 13 -50.82 -11.61 -2.81
N SER A 14 -50.98 -11.51 -4.14
CA SER A 14 -49.95 -11.94 -5.09
C SER A 14 -48.78 -10.95 -5.19
N LEU A 15 -49.01 -9.63 -4.98
CA LEU A 15 -47.90 -8.66 -4.92
C LEU A 15 -47.04 -8.81 -3.64
N SER A 16 -47.64 -9.30 -2.55
CA SER A 16 -46.88 -9.49 -1.30
C SER A 16 -45.96 -10.72 -1.32
N LEU A 17 -46.26 -11.73 -2.17
CA LEU A 17 -45.41 -12.94 -2.29
C LEU A 17 -44.18 -12.73 -3.21
N CYS A 18 -44.22 -11.72 -4.11
CA CYS A 18 -43.07 -11.44 -4.97
C CYS A 18 -41.95 -10.66 -4.26
N GLY A 19 -42.19 -10.13 -3.06
CA GLY A 19 -41.23 -9.35 -2.29
C GLY A 19 -40.26 -10.18 -1.41
N LEU A 20 -40.39 -11.51 -1.35
CA LEU A 20 -39.58 -12.35 -0.45
C LEU A 20 -38.50 -13.19 -1.15
N VAL A 21 -38.29 -12.98 -2.44
CA VAL A 21 -37.27 -13.72 -3.20
C VAL A 21 -36.07 -12.79 -3.54
N SER A 22 -35.79 -11.82 -2.70
CA SER A 22 -34.67 -10.95 -2.91
C SER A 22 -33.74 -10.99 -1.71
N CYS A 23 -32.88 -11.96 -1.69
CA CYS A 23 -31.54 -11.91 -1.11
C CYS A 23 -30.90 -13.27 -1.39
N ASP A 24 -30.45 -13.44 -2.62
CA ASP A 24 -29.40 -14.40 -2.88
C ASP A 24 -28.16 -13.87 -2.16
N ASN A 25 -27.61 -14.63 -1.21
CA ASN A 25 -26.39 -14.25 -0.51
C ASN A 25 -25.21 -14.02 -1.47
N ASP A 26 -25.31 -14.54 -2.69
CA ASP A 26 -24.33 -14.39 -3.77
C ASP A 26 -24.29 -12.94 -4.33
N PHE A 27 -25.37 -12.15 -4.16
CA PHE A 27 -25.38 -10.73 -4.56
C PHE A 27 -24.55 -9.83 -3.64
N LEU A 28 -24.33 -10.25 -2.40
CA LEU A 28 -23.52 -9.54 -1.41
C LEU A 28 -22.09 -10.09 -1.33
N GLU A 29 -21.76 -11.16 -2.03
CA GLU A 29 -20.38 -11.56 -2.21
C GLU A 29 -19.69 -10.60 -3.17
N GLU A 30 -18.89 -9.72 -2.61
CA GLU A 30 -18.03 -8.79 -3.34
C GLU A 30 -17.02 -9.63 -4.14
N LYS A 31 -17.33 -9.89 -5.40
CA LYS A 31 -16.36 -10.43 -6.35
C LYS A 31 -15.40 -9.28 -6.67
N SER A 32 -14.36 -9.16 -5.87
CA SER A 32 -13.28 -8.24 -6.16
C SER A 32 -12.67 -8.64 -7.51
N TYR A 33 -12.92 -7.83 -8.53
CA TYR A 33 -12.24 -7.93 -9.83
C TYR A 33 -10.85 -7.29 -9.77
N GLU A 34 -10.51 -6.67 -8.65
CA GLU A 34 -9.17 -6.17 -8.41
C GLU A 34 -8.30 -7.27 -7.80
N TYR A 35 -7.04 -7.29 -8.19
CA TYR A 35 -6.02 -8.15 -7.59
C TYR A 35 -5.94 -7.87 -6.11
N THR A 36 -6.59 -8.70 -5.30
CA THR A 36 -6.43 -8.64 -3.84
C THR A 36 -5.27 -9.52 -3.43
N SER A 37 -4.57 -9.12 -2.39
CA SER A 37 -3.44 -9.89 -1.86
C SER A 37 -3.77 -11.32 -1.46
N SER A 38 -5.05 -11.66 -1.30
CA SER A 38 -5.52 -13.01 -1.00
C SER A 38 -5.60 -13.93 -2.22
N THR A 39 -5.76 -13.38 -3.43
CA THR A 39 -5.96 -14.16 -4.67
C THR A 39 -4.77 -14.07 -5.63
N SER A 40 -3.87 -13.11 -5.45
CA SER A 40 -2.70 -12.85 -6.27
C SER A 40 -1.43 -13.42 -5.64
N TYR A 41 -0.35 -13.52 -6.42
CA TYR A 41 0.98 -13.97 -5.96
C TYR A 41 1.06 -15.47 -5.65
N ASN A 42 0.56 -16.28 -6.59
CA ASN A 42 0.60 -17.74 -6.50
C ASN A 42 1.67 -18.35 -7.42
N THR A 43 2.29 -17.52 -8.27
CA THR A 43 3.35 -17.94 -9.19
C THR A 43 4.58 -17.04 -9.06
N PRO A 44 5.77 -17.54 -9.44
CA PRO A 44 6.99 -16.72 -9.46
C PRO A 44 6.87 -15.48 -10.34
N GLU A 45 6.19 -15.58 -11.49
CA GLU A 45 6.00 -14.46 -12.44
C GLU A 45 5.14 -13.35 -11.84
N GLU A 46 4.09 -13.71 -11.09
CA GLU A 46 3.26 -12.72 -10.38
C GLU A 46 4.04 -11.98 -9.31
N LEU A 47 4.95 -12.69 -8.62
CA LEU A 47 5.83 -12.09 -7.63
C LEU A 47 6.91 -11.21 -8.25
N ASP A 48 7.47 -11.60 -9.38
CA ASP A 48 8.42 -10.79 -10.13
C ASP A 48 7.75 -9.49 -10.64
N MET A 49 6.53 -9.57 -11.13
CA MET A 49 5.74 -8.37 -11.47
C MET A 49 5.50 -7.47 -10.26
N ALA A 50 5.28 -8.05 -9.07
CA ALA A 50 5.12 -7.30 -7.84
C ALA A 50 6.42 -6.60 -7.40
N ILE A 51 7.57 -7.20 -7.63
CA ILE A 51 8.89 -6.56 -7.48
C ILE A 51 9.02 -5.41 -8.47
N GLY A 52 8.63 -5.61 -9.75
CA GLY A 52 8.59 -4.54 -10.75
C GLY A 52 7.75 -3.34 -10.31
N PHE A 53 6.63 -3.57 -9.63
CA PHE A 53 5.84 -2.49 -9.02
C PHE A 53 6.62 -1.71 -7.95
N LEU A 54 7.43 -2.38 -7.10
CA LEU A 54 8.26 -1.70 -6.10
C LEU A 54 9.32 -0.80 -6.75
N HIS A 55 9.97 -1.26 -7.83
CA HIS A 55 10.87 -0.44 -8.64
C HIS A 55 10.16 0.77 -9.22
N GLY A 56 8.97 0.57 -9.80
CA GLY A 56 8.14 1.64 -10.33
C GLY A 56 7.74 2.67 -9.27
N ARG A 57 7.49 2.25 -8.04
CA ARG A 57 7.19 3.16 -6.92
C ARG A 57 8.39 4.04 -6.55
N ILE A 58 9.60 3.49 -6.51
CA ILE A 58 10.81 4.29 -6.28
C ILE A 58 11.02 5.27 -7.43
N GLN A 59 10.89 4.81 -8.68
CA GLN A 59 10.96 5.70 -9.83
C GLN A 59 9.93 6.84 -9.73
N TYR A 60 8.70 6.54 -9.33
CA TYR A 60 7.65 7.54 -9.13
C TYR A 60 7.99 8.55 -8.02
N LEU A 61 8.60 8.10 -6.92
CA LEU A 61 9.05 9.00 -5.85
C LEU A 61 10.08 10.02 -6.31
N PHE A 62 10.99 9.62 -7.19
CA PHE A 62 12.07 10.52 -7.66
C PHE A 62 11.73 11.23 -8.97
N PHE A 63 10.97 10.62 -9.88
CA PHE A 63 10.76 11.07 -11.25
C PHE A 63 9.30 11.12 -11.70
N GLY A 64 8.33 11.00 -10.78
CA GLY A 64 6.90 10.97 -11.10
C GLY A 64 6.40 12.24 -11.78
N VAL A 65 5.09 12.30 -12.09
CA VAL A 65 4.42 13.40 -12.82
C VAL A 65 4.68 14.78 -12.18
N TRP A 66 4.92 14.79 -10.89
CA TRP A 66 5.36 15.95 -10.10
C TRP A 66 6.88 15.95 -9.89
N GLY A 67 7.64 15.32 -10.80
CA GLY A 67 9.05 14.96 -10.67
C GLY A 67 9.99 16.10 -10.23
N ASN A 68 9.72 17.33 -10.64
CA ASN A 68 10.49 18.48 -10.18
C ASN A 68 10.37 18.72 -8.66
N HIS A 69 9.33 18.18 -8.02
CA HIS A 69 9.06 18.39 -6.61
C HIS A 69 9.73 17.32 -5.72
N ASN A 70 10.00 16.15 -6.26
CA ASN A 70 10.54 15.04 -5.48
C ASN A 70 12.02 15.23 -5.16
N TYR A 71 12.78 15.88 -6.02
CA TYR A 71 14.17 16.27 -5.73
C TYR A 71 14.29 17.23 -4.55
N PHE A 72 13.25 18.02 -4.31
CA PHE A 72 13.28 18.99 -3.23
C PHE A 72 13.33 18.33 -1.86
N MET A 73 12.66 17.18 -1.67
CA MET A 73 12.70 16.46 -0.39
C MET A 73 14.08 15.90 -0.05
N THR A 74 14.91 15.62 -1.05
CA THR A 74 16.24 15.06 -0.86
C THR A 74 17.38 16.11 -0.98
N GLY A 75 17.12 17.25 -1.63
CA GLY A 75 18.11 18.28 -1.90
C GLY A 75 17.88 19.61 -1.18
N MET A 76 16.74 19.79 -0.54
CA MET A 76 16.45 21.05 0.14
C MET A 76 17.35 21.31 1.33
N GLY A 77 17.78 22.57 1.44
CA GLY A 77 18.67 23.01 2.52
C GLY A 77 20.14 22.65 2.32
N LEU A 78 20.50 22.14 1.15
CA LEU A 78 21.89 21.94 0.77
C LEU A 78 22.44 23.20 0.08
N ASP A 79 23.69 23.55 0.36
CA ASP A 79 24.38 24.70 -0.26
C ASP A 79 24.53 24.57 -1.78
N THR A 80 24.45 23.35 -2.29
CA THR A 80 24.64 23.01 -3.71
C THR A 80 23.36 22.95 -4.50
N PHE A 81 22.20 23.08 -3.86
CA PHE A 81 20.90 22.96 -4.49
C PHE A 81 20.01 24.17 -4.19
N ALA A 82 19.60 24.88 -5.23
CA ALA A 82 18.62 25.97 -5.14
C ALA A 82 17.51 25.76 -6.16
N ALA A 83 16.26 25.91 -5.73
CA ALA A 83 15.13 25.94 -6.64
C ALA A 83 15.11 27.27 -7.41
N THR A 84 14.84 27.20 -8.72
CA THR A 84 14.72 28.39 -9.57
C THR A 84 13.41 29.14 -9.36
N ASP A 85 12.38 28.45 -8.88
CA ASP A 85 11.07 29.03 -8.57
C ASP A 85 10.91 29.21 -7.06
N GLN A 86 10.98 30.49 -6.64
CA GLN A 86 10.87 30.86 -5.22
C GLN A 86 9.45 30.74 -4.65
N ASN A 87 8.45 30.48 -5.50
CA ASN A 87 7.06 30.32 -5.08
C ASN A 87 6.75 28.89 -4.61
N TYR A 88 7.64 27.94 -4.86
CA TYR A 88 7.48 26.62 -4.31
C TYR A 88 7.76 26.60 -2.80
N ILE A 89 6.82 26.04 -2.05
CA ILE A 89 6.92 25.82 -0.60
C ILE A 89 8.23 25.16 -0.21
N THR A 90 8.71 24.25 -1.04
CA THR A 90 9.95 23.51 -0.86
C THR A 90 11.22 24.36 -1.06
N SER A 91 11.15 25.52 -1.69
CA SER A 91 12.26 26.45 -1.80
C SER A 91 12.33 27.46 -0.66
N ASN A 92 11.31 27.51 0.19
CA ASN A 92 11.18 28.51 1.25
C ASN A 92 10.82 27.84 2.59
N TRP A 93 11.84 27.57 3.41
CA TRP A 93 11.67 27.01 4.75
C TRP A 93 10.72 27.80 5.66
N LYS A 94 10.48 29.08 5.39
CA LYS A 94 9.55 29.89 6.16
C LYS A 94 8.08 29.53 5.93
N THR A 95 7.78 28.95 4.78
CA THR A 95 6.42 28.54 4.40
C THR A 95 6.20 27.03 4.53
N PHE A 96 7.26 26.26 4.80
CA PHE A 96 7.17 24.83 5.03
C PHE A 96 6.60 24.58 6.42
N THR A 97 5.37 24.08 6.48
CA THR A 97 4.68 23.74 7.72
C THR A 97 4.33 22.26 7.77
N PRO A 98 4.18 21.67 8.98
CA PRO A 98 3.76 20.26 9.11
C PRO A 98 2.38 19.96 8.49
N ASP A 99 1.55 20.98 8.34
CA ASP A 99 0.21 20.88 7.77
C ASP A 99 0.20 20.96 6.23
N GLU A 100 1.36 21.16 5.61
CA GLU A 100 1.48 21.17 4.15
C GLU A 100 1.24 19.76 3.60
N PRO A 101 0.09 19.51 2.95
CA PRO A 101 -0.34 18.14 2.62
C PRO A 101 0.40 17.56 1.41
N GLY A 102 1.14 18.40 0.67
CA GLY A 102 1.64 18.01 -0.64
C GLY A 102 2.81 17.01 -0.57
N TYR A 103 3.98 17.52 -0.23
CA TYR A 103 5.25 16.77 -0.43
C TYR A 103 5.55 15.79 0.68
N SER A 104 5.40 16.23 1.92
CA SER A 104 5.68 15.42 3.10
C SER A 104 4.77 14.19 3.14
N ARG A 105 3.46 14.41 2.94
CA ARG A 105 2.48 13.33 2.90
C ARG A 105 2.71 12.37 1.74
N HIS A 106 3.02 12.91 0.55
CA HIS A 106 3.27 12.09 -0.64
C HIS A 106 4.40 11.07 -0.41
N TRP A 107 5.53 11.51 0.17
CA TRP A 107 6.63 10.61 0.50
C TRP A 107 6.22 9.57 1.56
N TYR A 108 5.54 10.00 2.62
CA TYR A 108 5.08 9.11 3.68
C TYR A 108 4.16 8.02 3.14
N ASP A 109 3.14 8.38 2.38
CA ASP A 109 2.15 7.45 1.84
C ASP A 109 2.81 6.44 0.88
N ASN A 110 3.72 6.89 0.02
CA ASN A 110 4.42 5.99 -0.91
C ASN A 110 5.40 5.04 -0.18
N LEU A 111 6.11 5.52 0.83
CA LEU A 111 6.99 4.66 1.63
C LEU A 111 6.18 3.60 2.40
N CYS A 112 5.03 3.97 2.96
CA CYS A 112 4.11 3.02 3.60
C CYS A 112 3.57 1.98 2.61
N GLN A 113 3.25 2.37 1.37
CA GLN A 113 2.83 1.44 0.32
C GLN A 113 3.95 0.47 -0.08
N ILE A 114 5.19 0.93 -0.17
CA ILE A 114 6.36 0.07 -0.43
C ILE A 114 6.51 -0.96 0.69
N ILE A 115 6.40 -0.56 1.95
CA ILE A 115 6.47 -1.47 3.10
C ILE A 115 5.35 -2.52 3.03
N GLN A 116 4.11 -2.07 2.81
CA GLN A 116 2.96 -2.97 2.74
C GLN A 116 3.10 -3.98 1.60
N GLN A 117 3.48 -3.52 0.42
CA GLN A 117 3.67 -4.40 -0.74
C GLN A 117 4.81 -5.39 -0.52
N SER A 118 5.93 -4.95 0.04
CA SER A 118 7.04 -5.83 0.39
C SER A 118 6.63 -6.90 1.40
N ASN A 119 5.84 -6.53 2.41
CA ASN A 119 5.32 -7.49 3.39
C ASN A 119 4.38 -8.52 2.75
N ILE A 120 3.53 -8.12 1.80
CA ILE A 120 2.65 -9.03 1.06
C ILE A 120 3.45 -10.02 0.22
N ILE A 121 4.51 -9.57 -0.46
CA ILE A 121 5.40 -10.44 -1.26
C ILE A 121 6.08 -11.46 -0.35
N ILE A 122 6.67 -11.01 0.76
CA ILE A 122 7.38 -11.88 1.70
C ILE A 122 6.41 -12.90 2.32
N ASP A 123 5.24 -12.45 2.77
CA ASP A 123 4.19 -13.33 3.32
C ASP A 123 3.74 -14.39 2.30
N ALA A 124 3.57 -14.01 1.05
CA ALA A 124 3.21 -14.94 -0.01
C ALA A 124 4.29 -16.01 -0.24
N ILE A 125 5.57 -15.61 -0.28
CA ILE A 125 6.70 -16.53 -0.45
C ILE A 125 6.84 -17.49 0.74
N ASP A 126 6.59 -17.00 1.95
CA ASP A 126 6.81 -17.76 3.18
C ASP A 126 5.62 -18.65 3.55
N THR A 127 4.39 -18.36 3.07
CA THR A 127 3.16 -19.06 3.51
C THR A 127 2.44 -19.84 2.43
N ARG A 128 2.73 -19.60 1.13
CA ARG A 128 2.00 -20.24 0.03
C ARG A 128 2.79 -21.36 -0.61
N ASP A 129 2.04 -22.32 -1.14
CA ASP A 129 2.61 -23.43 -1.93
C ASP A 129 2.86 -22.96 -3.37
N ILE A 130 3.97 -22.24 -3.58
CA ILE A 130 4.37 -21.72 -4.88
C ILE A 130 5.35 -22.68 -5.52
N LYS A 131 5.09 -23.05 -6.77
CA LYS A 131 5.97 -23.89 -7.54
C LYS A 131 7.10 -23.06 -8.14
N TRP A 132 8.29 -23.13 -7.52
CA TRP A 132 9.49 -22.40 -7.95
C TRP A 132 10.28 -23.17 -9.01
N ASP A 133 10.90 -22.45 -9.95
CA ASP A 133 11.82 -23.04 -10.91
C ASP A 133 13.15 -23.41 -10.26
N SER A 134 13.56 -22.63 -9.27
CA SER A 134 14.76 -22.88 -8.46
C SER A 134 14.70 -22.20 -7.10
N GLU A 135 15.44 -22.72 -6.13
CA GLU A 135 15.62 -22.07 -4.83
C GLU A 135 16.31 -20.69 -4.96
N THR A 136 17.17 -20.55 -5.97
CA THR A 136 17.83 -19.27 -6.28
C THR A 136 16.80 -18.20 -6.64
N GLN A 137 15.88 -18.50 -7.55
CA GLN A 137 14.81 -17.56 -7.95
C GLN A 137 13.97 -17.13 -6.74
N ARG A 138 13.56 -18.09 -5.91
CA ARG A 138 12.82 -17.80 -4.68
C ARG A 138 13.57 -16.83 -3.77
N ASN A 139 14.85 -17.10 -3.56
CA ASN A 139 15.68 -16.32 -2.66
C ASN A 139 15.97 -14.91 -3.22
N GLU A 140 16.16 -14.76 -4.52
CA GLU A 140 16.34 -13.46 -5.19
C GLU A 140 15.12 -12.58 -5.00
N ILE A 141 13.94 -13.04 -5.35
CA ILE A 141 12.69 -12.28 -5.20
C ILE A 141 12.44 -11.91 -3.72
N ARG A 142 12.72 -12.85 -2.81
CA ARG A 142 12.58 -12.61 -1.37
C ARG A 142 13.57 -11.56 -0.86
N ALA A 143 14.81 -11.61 -1.31
CA ALA A 143 15.85 -10.66 -0.94
C ALA A 143 15.53 -9.25 -1.43
N GLU A 144 15.04 -9.11 -2.66
CA GLU A 144 14.60 -7.82 -3.19
C GLU A 144 13.44 -7.24 -2.37
N ALA A 145 12.43 -8.03 -2.05
CA ALA A 145 11.32 -7.57 -1.21
C ALA A 145 11.80 -7.10 0.18
N ILE A 146 12.72 -7.84 0.80
CA ILE A 146 13.33 -7.45 2.09
C ILE A 146 14.11 -6.14 1.94
N PHE A 147 14.88 -5.99 0.86
CA PHE A 147 15.62 -4.76 0.59
C PHE A 147 14.70 -3.55 0.48
N PHE A 148 13.63 -3.63 -0.31
CA PHE A 148 12.67 -2.52 -0.47
C PHE A 148 11.99 -2.16 0.85
N ARG A 149 11.61 -3.15 1.65
CA ARG A 149 11.04 -2.93 2.98
C ARG A 149 12.02 -2.20 3.90
N ALA A 150 13.26 -2.64 3.95
CA ALA A 150 14.30 -2.04 4.77
C ALA A 150 14.62 -0.60 4.29
N TRP A 151 14.73 -0.39 2.98
CA TRP A 151 14.96 0.91 2.37
C TRP A 151 13.85 1.90 2.73
N ALA A 152 12.58 1.49 2.63
CA ALA A 152 11.45 2.34 2.94
C ALA A 152 11.38 2.71 4.44
N HIS A 153 11.62 1.76 5.35
CA HIS A 153 11.71 2.05 6.79
C HIS A 153 12.87 3.00 7.10
N ARG A 154 14.04 2.80 6.47
CA ARG A 154 15.19 3.69 6.62
C ARG A 154 14.85 5.12 6.21
N CYS A 155 14.16 5.28 5.07
CA CYS A 155 13.73 6.59 4.58
C CYS A 155 12.70 7.23 5.53
N LEU A 156 11.69 6.47 5.99
CA LEU A 156 10.72 6.95 6.98
C LEU A 156 11.42 7.44 8.24
N ALA A 157 12.30 6.64 8.82
CA ALA A 157 13.03 7.02 10.03
C ALA A 157 13.96 8.21 9.81
N GLY A 158 14.55 8.34 8.62
CA GLY A 158 15.40 9.48 8.26
C GLY A 158 14.64 10.79 8.11
N MET A 159 13.47 10.75 7.48
CA MET A 159 12.69 11.94 7.13
C MET A 159 11.73 12.36 8.24
N TYR A 160 11.12 11.39 8.95
CA TYR A 160 10.03 11.66 9.91
C TYR A 160 10.40 11.34 11.36
N GLY A 161 11.58 10.79 11.62
CA GLY A 161 12.01 10.44 12.97
C GLY A 161 11.47 9.09 13.44
N ASP A 162 10.86 9.05 14.62
CA ASP A 162 10.31 7.83 15.17
C ASP A 162 9.09 7.35 14.37
N THR A 163 9.16 6.12 13.87
CA THR A 163 8.13 5.52 13.01
C THR A 163 7.84 4.08 13.42
N PRO A 164 6.65 3.55 13.10
CA PRO A 164 6.37 2.14 13.35
C PRO A 164 7.30 1.21 12.56
N ILE A 165 7.68 0.08 13.18
CA ILE A 165 8.31 -1.05 12.49
C ILE A 165 7.19 -2.01 12.06
N ILE A 166 6.93 -2.13 10.75
CA ILE A 166 5.85 -2.93 10.20
C ILE A 166 6.46 -4.05 9.38
N LEU A 167 6.42 -5.28 9.90
CA LEU A 167 7.04 -6.47 9.28
C LEU A 167 6.02 -7.47 8.73
N GLU A 168 4.74 -7.23 8.93
CA GLU A 168 3.64 -8.07 8.48
C GLU A 168 2.67 -7.28 7.61
N PRO A 169 2.00 -7.92 6.63
CA PRO A 169 0.99 -7.25 5.83
C PRO A 169 -0.24 -6.88 6.68
N ALA A 170 -0.75 -5.67 6.48
CA ALA A 170 -2.02 -5.28 7.05
C ALA A 170 -3.15 -6.06 6.35
N ARG A 171 -3.88 -6.87 7.12
CA ARG A 171 -5.03 -7.67 6.63
C ARG A 171 -6.38 -7.00 6.92
N SER A 172 -6.37 -5.91 7.68
CA SER A 172 -7.54 -5.09 8.04
C SER A 172 -7.08 -3.68 8.37
N ALA A 173 -8.03 -2.73 8.44
CA ALA A 173 -7.73 -1.38 8.88
C ALA A 173 -7.19 -1.41 10.32
N LYS A 174 -5.97 -0.89 10.49
CA LYS A 174 -5.28 -0.79 11.78
C LYS A 174 -4.84 0.66 11.99
N VAL A 175 -5.22 1.26 13.10
CA VAL A 175 -4.96 2.68 13.43
C VAL A 175 -4.11 2.86 14.69
N ASP A 176 -3.77 1.78 15.37
CA ASP A 176 -3.09 1.73 16.67
C ASP A 176 -1.60 1.34 16.55
N TYR A 177 -0.93 1.81 15.50
CA TYR A 177 0.51 1.60 15.35
C TYR A 177 1.30 2.45 16.35
N GLU A 178 2.15 1.80 17.12
CA GLU A 178 3.10 2.48 18.01
C GLU A 178 4.38 2.86 17.26
N ARG A 179 4.90 4.05 17.54
CA ARG A 179 6.17 4.50 16.96
C ARG A 179 7.34 3.89 17.72
N SER A 180 8.29 3.35 16.99
CA SER A 180 9.58 2.88 17.50
C SER A 180 10.62 3.99 17.37
N PRO A 181 11.57 4.11 18.33
CA PRO A 181 12.67 5.05 18.22
C PRO A 181 13.43 4.90 16.90
N ARG A 182 13.79 6.00 16.26
CA ARG A 182 14.51 6.02 14.97
C ARG A 182 15.70 5.07 14.94
N MET A 183 16.48 5.03 16.00
CA MET A 183 17.67 4.17 16.08
C MET A 183 17.32 2.68 16.03
N ASP A 184 16.19 2.29 16.59
CA ASP A 184 15.75 0.90 16.58
C ASP A 184 15.21 0.50 15.20
N VAL A 185 14.53 1.43 14.50
CA VAL A 185 14.17 1.25 13.09
C VAL A 185 15.42 1.02 12.23
N TRP A 186 16.47 1.82 12.40
CA TRP A 186 17.73 1.65 11.66
C TRP A 186 18.47 0.36 12.00
N LYS A 187 18.49 -0.05 13.27
CA LYS A 187 19.04 -1.37 13.67
C LYS A 187 18.28 -2.51 12.99
N GLN A 188 16.94 -2.43 12.96
CA GLN A 188 16.11 -3.42 12.26
C GLN A 188 16.44 -3.48 10.77
N CYS A 189 16.61 -2.33 10.11
CA CYS A 189 17.01 -2.29 8.71
C CYS A 189 18.39 -2.93 8.47
N ALA A 190 19.37 -2.67 9.35
CA ALA A 190 20.71 -3.25 9.26
C ALA A 190 20.69 -4.78 9.48
N ALA A 191 19.90 -5.27 10.42
CA ALA A 191 19.75 -6.70 10.68
C ALA A 191 19.17 -7.47 9.48
N LEU A 192 18.25 -6.84 8.74
CA LEU A 192 17.65 -7.43 7.53
C LEU A 192 18.66 -7.56 6.37
N GLN A 193 19.65 -6.68 6.28
CA GLN A 193 20.72 -6.76 5.26
C GLN A 193 21.69 -7.90 5.50
N THR A 194 21.74 -8.47 6.70
CA THR A 194 22.63 -9.59 7.05
C THR A 194 22.02 -10.95 6.69
N ILE A 195 20.75 -10.98 6.29
CA ILE A 195 19.98 -12.19 5.93
C ILE A 195 19.99 -12.43 4.40
N CYS A 196 20.42 -11.44 3.63
CA CYS A 196 20.67 -11.53 2.19
C CYS A 196 22.14 -11.83 1.93
#